data_c0d6499391343b3f27b120ce30cc5b92
#
_entry.id   c0d6499391343b3f27b120ce30cc5b92
#
_cell.length_a   1.000
_cell.length_b   1.000
_cell.length_c   1.000
_cell.angle_alpha   90.00
_cell.angle_beta   90.00
_cell.angle_gamma   90.00
#
_symmetry.space_group_name_H-M   'P 1'
#
loop_
_entity.id
_entity.type
_entity.pdbx_description
1 polymer ?
#
loop_
_entity_poly.entity_id
_entity_poly.type
_entity_poly.pdbx_seq_one_letter_code
_entity_poly.pdbx_strand_id
1 'polypeptide(L)'
;IRCGKCTAVCPADLLPQQLYWYAHSNNLDAAQDYNLFDCIECGCCAYVCPSHIPLVQYYRHAKTQIWAREKQTMASDHARQRHEARLSRLDRIKQEREARMAKKKQALSSDGGSSDMKKAAIQAALERVKRKKQQADMAPKNVDNLTPEQQRLIAAADKRRQHKDDTE
;
A
#
# COMPACT_ATOMS: atom_id res chain seq x y z
N ILE A 1 -35.70 -30.24 7.28
CA ILE A 1 -36.26 -30.90 8.48
C ILE A 1 -35.29 -30.71 9.64
N ARG A 2 -35.73 -30.17 10.77
CA ARG A 2 -34.89 -29.97 11.96
C ARG A 2 -34.93 -31.21 12.87
N CYS A 3 -34.45 -32.35 12.39
CA CYS A 3 -34.56 -33.63 13.12
C CYS A 3 -33.44 -33.88 14.13
N GLY A 4 -32.33 -33.10 14.14
CA GLY A 4 -31.22 -33.23 15.07
C GLY A 4 -30.29 -34.43 14.87
N LYS A 5 -30.55 -35.34 13.94
CA LYS A 5 -29.73 -36.56 13.73
C LYS A 5 -28.26 -36.24 13.45
N CYS A 6 -27.99 -35.12 12.75
CA CYS A 6 -26.63 -34.70 12.44
C CYS A 6 -25.80 -34.28 13.66
N THR A 7 -26.46 -33.76 14.71
CA THR A 7 -25.78 -33.42 15.98
C THR A 7 -25.36 -34.69 16.75
N ALA A 8 -26.23 -35.68 16.77
CA ALA A 8 -25.96 -36.93 17.49
C ALA A 8 -24.76 -37.73 16.97
N VAL A 9 -24.39 -37.53 15.70
CA VAL A 9 -23.26 -38.24 15.05
C VAL A 9 -22.02 -37.37 14.84
N CYS A 10 -22.04 -36.13 15.35
CA CYS A 10 -20.91 -35.23 15.16
C CYS A 10 -19.79 -35.60 16.18
N PRO A 11 -18.59 -36.00 15.70
CA PRO A 11 -17.48 -36.34 16.61
C PRO A 11 -16.86 -35.15 17.31
N ALA A 12 -17.16 -33.93 16.86
CA ALA A 12 -16.69 -32.67 17.44
C ALA A 12 -17.80 -31.94 18.24
N ASP A 13 -18.90 -32.62 18.56
CA ASP A 13 -20.05 -32.10 19.32
C ASP A 13 -20.60 -30.74 18.81
N LEU A 14 -20.49 -30.51 17.50
CA LEU A 14 -20.99 -29.30 16.85
C LEU A 14 -22.49 -29.37 16.60
N LEU A 15 -23.06 -28.22 16.20
CA LEU A 15 -24.45 -28.08 15.78
C LEU A 15 -24.54 -27.94 14.26
N PRO A 16 -24.47 -29.04 13.47
CA PRO A 16 -24.37 -28.95 12.00
C PRO A 16 -25.54 -28.21 11.37
N GLN A 17 -26.75 -28.36 11.93
CA GLN A 17 -27.92 -27.63 11.41
C GLN A 17 -27.81 -26.12 11.56
N GLN A 18 -27.22 -25.63 12.66
CA GLN A 18 -27.04 -24.19 12.87
C GLN A 18 -25.91 -23.66 11.96
N LEU A 19 -24.79 -24.37 11.90
CA LEU A 19 -23.68 -24.05 11.00
C LEU A 19 -24.13 -23.98 9.54
N TYR A 20 -25.03 -24.91 9.13
CA TYR A 20 -25.61 -24.85 7.78
C TYR A 20 -26.40 -23.57 7.55
N TRP A 21 -27.26 -23.17 8.49
CA TRP A 21 -28.05 -21.97 8.34
C TRP A 21 -27.18 -20.72 8.26
N TYR A 22 -26.14 -20.60 9.09
CA TYR A 22 -25.21 -19.49 9.04
C TYR A 22 -24.38 -19.46 7.74
N ALA A 23 -23.90 -20.62 7.29
CA ALA A 23 -23.19 -20.73 6.04
C ALA A 23 -24.09 -20.41 4.83
N HIS A 24 -25.34 -20.87 4.84
CA HIS A 24 -26.32 -20.61 3.78
C HIS A 24 -26.75 -19.14 3.74
N SER A 25 -26.93 -18.50 4.88
CA SER A 25 -27.27 -17.08 4.98
C SER A 25 -26.07 -16.14 4.83
N ASN A 26 -24.87 -16.71 4.60
CA ASN A 26 -23.61 -15.96 4.50
C ASN A 26 -23.28 -15.15 5.78
N ASN A 27 -23.78 -15.58 6.93
CA ASN A 27 -23.45 -15.01 8.21
C ASN A 27 -22.20 -15.71 8.78
N LEU A 28 -21.06 -15.30 8.25
CA LEU A 28 -19.77 -15.95 8.52
C LEU A 28 -19.30 -15.72 9.96
N ASP A 29 -19.64 -14.59 10.56
CA ASP A 29 -19.24 -14.27 11.94
C ASP A 29 -19.96 -15.19 12.92
N ALA A 30 -21.27 -15.37 12.78
CA ALA A 30 -22.01 -16.34 13.58
C ALA A 30 -21.54 -17.78 13.33
N ALA A 31 -21.13 -18.13 12.13
CA ALA A 31 -20.56 -19.45 11.86
C ALA A 31 -19.23 -19.67 12.60
N GLN A 32 -18.40 -18.65 12.75
CA GLN A 32 -17.18 -18.70 13.57
C GLN A 32 -17.49 -18.82 15.05
N ASP A 33 -18.45 -18.07 15.56
CA ASP A 33 -18.89 -18.13 16.97
C ASP A 33 -19.43 -19.51 17.35
N TYR A 34 -19.98 -20.24 16.38
CA TYR A 34 -20.44 -21.62 16.53
C TYR A 34 -19.36 -22.66 16.19
N ASN A 35 -18.08 -22.28 16.28
CA ASN A 35 -16.93 -23.15 16.11
C ASN A 35 -16.87 -23.89 14.78
N LEU A 36 -17.20 -23.21 13.66
CA LEU A 36 -17.14 -23.81 12.33
C LEU A 36 -15.77 -24.45 12.04
N PHE A 37 -14.70 -23.87 12.56
CA PHE A 37 -13.32 -24.35 12.30
C PHE A 37 -13.00 -25.68 13.02
N ASP A 38 -13.70 -26.03 14.07
CA ASP A 38 -13.54 -27.32 14.76
C ASP A 38 -14.15 -28.48 13.95
N CYS A 39 -14.91 -28.17 12.90
CA CYS A 39 -15.44 -29.17 11.99
C CYS A 39 -14.31 -29.83 11.20
N ILE A 40 -14.09 -31.13 11.42
CA ILE A 40 -13.10 -31.97 10.72
C ILE A 40 -13.56 -32.45 9.33
N GLU A 41 -14.75 -32.06 8.90
CA GLU A 41 -15.31 -32.36 7.57
C GLU A 41 -15.46 -33.87 7.30
N CYS A 42 -15.69 -34.66 8.35
CA CYS A 42 -15.80 -36.13 8.25
C CYS A 42 -17.00 -36.62 7.43
N GLY A 43 -18.03 -35.80 7.22
CA GLY A 43 -19.19 -36.14 6.40
C GLY A 43 -20.30 -36.90 7.11
N CYS A 44 -20.14 -37.35 8.39
CA CYS A 44 -21.15 -38.12 9.14
C CYS A 44 -22.49 -37.38 9.18
N CYS A 45 -22.47 -36.06 9.40
CA CYS A 45 -23.69 -35.25 9.47
C CYS A 45 -24.45 -35.22 8.12
N ALA A 46 -23.74 -35.23 7.02
CA ALA A 46 -24.35 -35.26 5.67
C ALA A 46 -24.90 -36.64 5.34
N TYR A 47 -24.21 -37.71 5.80
CA TYR A 47 -24.62 -39.09 5.58
C TYR A 47 -25.97 -39.42 6.27
N VAL A 48 -26.15 -39.01 7.53
CA VAL A 48 -27.40 -39.27 8.28
C VAL A 48 -28.51 -38.27 7.96
N CYS A 49 -28.28 -37.31 7.13
CA CYS A 49 -29.27 -36.29 6.79
C CYS A 49 -30.40 -36.83 5.91
N PRO A 50 -31.65 -36.89 6.43
CA PRO A 50 -32.77 -37.38 5.64
C PRO A 50 -33.16 -36.49 4.49
N SER A 51 -32.69 -35.25 4.47
CA SER A 51 -32.91 -34.30 3.38
C SER A 51 -31.71 -34.24 2.38
N HIS A 52 -30.70 -35.11 2.55
CA HIS A 52 -29.54 -35.22 1.69
C HIS A 52 -28.83 -33.89 1.42
N ILE A 53 -28.80 -33.01 2.42
CA ILE A 53 -28.14 -31.70 2.31
C ILE A 53 -26.61 -31.90 2.31
N PRO A 54 -25.86 -31.34 1.36
CA PRO A 54 -24.40 -31.47 1.30
C PRO A 54 -23.72 -30.52 2.32
N LEU A 55 -23.95 -30.77 3.64
CA LEU A 55 -23.53 -29.91 4.74
C LEU A 55 -22.04 -29.54 4.69
N VAL A 56 -21.19 -30.52 4.43
CA VAL A 56 -19.72 -30.33 4.39
C VAL A 56 -19.30 -29.34 3.32
N GLN A 57 -19.98 -29.33 2.17
CA GLN A 57 -19.65 -28.39 1.09
C GLN A 57 -19.95 -26.95 1.51
N TYR A 58 -21.04 -26.71 2.21
CA TYR A 58 -21.35 -25.39 2.76
C TYR A 58 -20.30 -24.95 3.79
N TYR A 59 -19.82 -25.86 4.65
CA TYR A 59 -18.78 -25.52 5.63
C TYR A 59 -17.45 -25.20 4.97
N ARG A 60 -17.03 -25.98 3.96
CA ARG A 60 -15.82 -25.70 3.18
C ARG A 60 -15.92 -24.35 2.51
N HIS A 61 -17.05 -24.06 1.89
CA HIS A 61 -17.29 -22.78 1.26
C HIS A 61 -17.20 -21.62 2.28
N ALA A 62 -17.88 -21.73 3.43
CA ALA A 62 -17.84 -20.73 4.47
C ALA A 62 -16.43 -20.53 5.04
N LYS A 63 -15.69 -21.61 5.34
CA LYS A 63 -14.28 -21.53 5.76
C LYS A 63 -13.41 -20.81 4.74
N THR A 64 -13.55 -21.14 3.47
CA THR A 64 -12.78 -20.50 2.40
C THR A 64 -13.06 -19.00 2.31
N GLN A 65 -14.32 -18.59 2.46
CA GLN A 65 -14.69 -17.17 2.47
C GLN A 65 -14.14 -16.43 3.69
N ILE A 66 -14.18 -17.05 4.87
CA ILE A 66 -13.62 -16.47 6.10
C ILE A 66 -12.12 -16.24 5.91
N TRP A 67 -11.36 -17.25 5.48
CA TRP A 67 -9.93 -17.12 5.23
C TRP A 67 -9.60 -16.07 4.17
N ALA A 68 -10.40 -15.99 3.11
CA ALA A 68 -10.21 -14.97 2.08
C ALA A 68 -10.42 -13.56 2.66
N ARG A 69 -11.46 -13.35 3.48
CA ARG A 69 -11.75 -12.09 4.18
C ARG A 69 -10.62 -11.71 5.14
N GLU A 70 -10.17 -12.64 5.96
CA GLU A 70 -9.06 -12.43 6.90
C GLU A 70 -7.77 -12.04 6.16
N LYS A 71 -7.41 -12.78 5.11
CA LYS A 71 -6.25 -12.47 4.29
C LYS A 71 -6.33 -11.08 3.66
N GLN A 72 -7.50 -10.69 3.18
CA GLN A 72 -7.73 -9.36 2.62
C GLN A 72 -7.62 -8.27 3.69
N THR A 73 -8.18 -8.49 4.86
CA THR A 73 -8.09 -7.56 5.99
C THR A 73 -6.64 -7.38 6.43
N MET A 74 -5.91 -8.47 6.63
CA MET A 74 -4.47 -8.42 6.97
C MET A 74 -3.65 -7.68 5.90
N ALA A 75 -3.93 -7.91 4.62
CA ALA A 75 -3.24 -7.23 3.53
C ALA A 75 -3.54 -5.73 3.52
N SER A 76 -4.80 -5.32 3.76
CA SER A 76 -5.21 -3.92 3.83
C SER A 76 -4.59 -3.21 5.03
N ASP A 77 -4.58 -3.84 6.20
CA ASP A 77 -3.97 -3.30 7.41
C ASP A 77 -2.46 -3.12 7.26
N HIS A 78 -1.79 -4.09 6.67
CA HIS A 78 -0.37 -3.99 6.38
C HIS A 78 -0.06 -2.88 5.35
N ALA A 79 -0.92 -2.69 4.35
CA ALA A 79 -0.79 -1.59 3.40
C ALA A 79 -1.00 -0.22 4.09
N ARG A 80 -2.00 -0.11 4.97
CA ARG A 80 -2.26 1.10 5.77
C ARG A 80 -1.07 1.44 6.67
N GLN A 81 -0.55 0.47 7.42
CA GLN A 81 0.63 0.66 8.27
C GLN A 81 1.86 1.17 7.49
N ARG A 82 2.12 0.58 6.31
CA ARG A 82 3.22 1.04 5.45
C ARG A 82 3.01 2.47 4.95
N HIS A 83 1.78 2.82 4.62
CA HIS A 83 1.43 4.17 4.19
C HIS A 83 1.62 5.19 5.32
N GLU A 84 1.11 4.90 6.51
CA GLU A 84 1.27 5.75 7.71
C GLU A 84 2.75 5.94 8.09
N ALA A 85 3.53 4.86 8.07
CA ALA A 85 4.96 4.91 8.31
C ALA A 85 5.71 5.74 7.25
N ARG A 86 5.25 5.70 5.99
CA ARG A 86 5.79 6.57 4.94
C ARG A 86 5.48 8.04 5.21
N LEU A 87 4.23 8.37 5.56
CA LEU A 87 3.83 9.74 5.86
C LEU A 87 4.62 10.30 7.05
N SER A 88 4.68 9.56 8.16
CA SER A 88 5.42 9.99 9.36
C SER A 88 6.91 10.22 9.06
N ARG A 89 7.52 9.38 8.21
CA ARG A 89 8.90 9.58 7.76
C ARG A 89 9.06 10.85 6.92
N LEU A 90 8.12 11.12 6.01
CA LEU A 90 8.17 12.33 5.19
C LEU A 90 8.00 13.59 6.04
N ASP A 91 7.09 13.57 7.00
CA ASP A 91 6.87 14.69 7.93
C ASP A 91 8.11 14.95 8.79
N ARG A 92 8.76 13.90 9.31
CA ARG A 92 10.02 14.03 10.05
C ARG A 92 11.11 14.67 9.18
N ILE A 93 11.28 14.20 7.95
CA ILE A 93 12.27 14.78 7.01
C ILE A 93 11.97 16.26 6.75
N LYS A 94 10.68 16.62 6.58
CA LYS A 94 10.25 18.00 6.39
C LYS A 94 10.59 18.86 7.60
N GLN A 95 10.24 18.41 8.80
CA GLN A 95 10.53 19.10 10.05
C GLN A 95 12.05 19.28 10.28
N GLU A 96 12.84 18.24 10.04
CA GLU A 96 14.31 18.31 10.14
C GLU A 96 14.89 19.33 9.15
N ARG A 97 14.36 19.36 7.92
CA ARG A 97 14.77 20.36 6.91
C ARG A 97 14.41 21.78 7.35
N GLU A 98 13.20 22.00 7.83
CA GLU A 98 12.74 23.31 8.33
C GLU A 98 13.56 23.75 9.55
N ALA A 99 13.79 22.86 10.51
CA ALA A 99 14.64 23.15 11.68
C ALA A 99 16.08 23.50 11.28
N ARG A 100 16.63 22.76 10.29
CA ARG A 100 17.97 23.05 9.76
C ARG A 100 18.03 24.42 9.06
N MET A 101 16.99 24.77 8.31
CA MET A 101 16.89 26.07 7.66
C MET A 101 16.69 27.20 8.67
N ALA A 102 15.89 26.99 9.72
CA ALA A 102 15.69 27.95 10.81
C ALA A 102 17.00 28.24 11.56
N LYS A 103 17.77 27.18 11.91
CA LYS A 103 19.09 27.32 12.53
C LYS A 103 20.06 28.11 11.64
N LYS A 104 20.07 27.83 10.32
CA LYS A 104 20.91 28.61 9.39
C LYS A 104 20.50 30.09 9.31
N LYS A 105 19.19 30.39 9.32
CA LYS A 105 18.67 31.76 9.32
C LYS A 105 19.09 32.48 10.59
N GLN A 106 18.99 31.84 11.78
CA GLN A 106 19.41 32.40 13.06
C GLN A 106 20.91 32.67 13.07
N ALA A 107 21.75 31.73 12.63
CA ALA A 107 23.19 31.92 12.56
C ALA A 107 23.57 33.08 11.63
N LEU A 108 22.87 33.28 10.51
CA LEU A 108 23.10 34.42 9.62
C LEU A 108 22.60 35.76 10.19
N SER A 109 21.60 35.75 11.08
CA SER A 109 21.08 36.95 11.71
C SER A 109 21.90 37.35 12.94
N SER A 110 22.53 36.41 13.63
CA SER A 110 23.37 36.66 14.80
C SER A 110 24.79 37.08 14.43
N ASP A 111 25.26 36.74 13.23
CA ASP A 111 26.54 37.17 12.72
C ASP A 111 26.42 38.64 12.19
N GLY A 112 26.72 39.59 13.04
CA GLY A 112 26.67 41.04 12.79
C GLY A 112 27.67 41.55 11.76
N GLY A 113 28.16 40.68 10.89
CA GLY A 113 29.09 41.04 9.80
C GLY A 113 28.49 42.05 8.85
N SER A 114 29.29 43.02 8.48
CA SER A 114 29.01 44.17 7.60
C SER A 114 28.07 43.78 6.43
N SER A 115 27.03 44.61 6.22
CA SER A 115 26.07 44.52 5.10
C SER A 115 26.74 44.31 3.75
N ASP A 116 27.94 44.85 3.56
CA ASP A 116 28.66 44.80 2.28
C ASP A 116 29.33 43.43 2.03
N MET A 117 29.85 42.77 3.09
CA MET A 117 30.35 41.40 2.95
C MET A 117 29.23 40.42 2.64
N LYS A 118 28.02 40.59 3.18
CA LYS A 118 26.85 39.75 2.87
C LYS A 118 26.38 39.94 1.44
N LYS A 119 26.37 41.18 0.93
CA LYS A 119 26.06 41.48 -0.48
C LYS A 119 27.07 40.86 -1.44
N ALA A 120 28.35 40.96 -1.14
CA ALA A 120 29.43 40.36 -1.94
C ALA A 120 29.33 38.82 -1.97
N ALA A 121 29.02 38.17 -0.84
CA ALA A 121 28.80 36.72 -0.79
C ALA A 121 27.58 36.27 -1.59
N ILE A 122 26.49 37.04 -1.57
CA ILE A 122 25.29 36.78 -2.37
C ILE A 122 25.58 36.92 -3.88
N GLN A 123 26.29 37.96 -4.27
CA GLN A 123 26.69 38.17 -5.68
C GLN A 123 27.59 37.02 -6.15
N ALA A 124 28.61 36.66 -5.38
CA ALA A 124 29.47 35.51 -5.69
C ALA A 124 28.70 34.17 -5.80
N ALA A 125 27.70 33.97 -4.99
CA ALA A 125 26.83 32.79 -5.06
C ALA A 125 25.94 32.79 -6.32
N LEU A 126 25.38 33.95 -6.69
CA LEU A 126 24.59 34.12 -7.91
C LEU A 126 25.45 33.89 -9.17
N GLU A 127 26.68 34.39 -9.20
CA GLU A 127 27.60 34.14 -10.31
C GLU A 127 27.97 32.66 -10.46
N ARG A 128 28.20 31.97 -9.31
CA ARG A 128 28.42 30.50 -9.31
C ARG A 128 27.21 29.74 -9.89
N VAL A 129 26.01 30.14 -9.54
CA VAL A 129 24.76 29.52 -10.07
C VAL A 129 24.60 29.81 -11.53
N LYS A 130 24.87 31.08 -12.00
CA LYS A 130 24.83 31.44 -13.44
C LYS A 130 25.85 30.63 -14.22
N ARG A 131 27.09 30.51 -13.72
CA ARG A 131 28.15 29.71 -14.35
C ARG A 131 27.77 28.21 -14.41
N LYS A 132 27.16 27.65 -13.34
CA LYS A 132 26.66 26.27 -13.37
C LYS A 132 25.50 26.09 -14.36
N LYS A 133 24.56 27.04 -14.47
CA LYS A 133 23.51 27.01 -15.51
C LYS A 133 24.09 27.05 -16.92
N GLN A 134 25.01 27.93 -17.18
CA GLN A 134 25.69 28.02 -18.50
C GLN A 134 26.48 26.74 -18.83
N GLN A 135 27.05 26.06 -17.80
CA GLN A 135 27.71 24.76 -17.99
C GLN A 135 26.72 23.59 -18.10
N ALA A 136 25.50 23.71 -17.56
CA ALA A 136 24.45 22.73 -17.69
C ALA A 136 23.70 22.82 -19.04
N ASP A 137 23.72 23.98 -19.69
CA ASP A 137 23.25 24.17 -21.08
C ASP A 137 24.25 23.60 -22.11
N MET A 138 25.42 23.16 -21.70
CA MET A 138 26.30 22.36 -22.54
C MET A 138 25.73 20.94 -22.62
N ALA A 139 25.60 20.43 -23.86
CA ALA A 139 24.99 19.12 -24.19
C ALA A 139 25.29 18.00 -23.20
N PRO A 140 24.32 17.17 -22.85
CA PRO A 140 24.49 16.08 -21.88
C PRO A 140 25.64 15.17 -22.31
N LYS A 141 26.56 14.89 -21.37
CA LYS A 141 27.82 14.15 -21.58
C LYS A 141 27.66 12.68 -22.00
N ASN A 142 26.44 12.18 -22.14
CA ASN A 142 26.14 10.76 -22.45
C ASN A 142 25.37 10.60 -23.76
N VAL A 143 25.60 11.47 -24.74
CA VAL A 143 24.95 11.36 -26.07
C VAL A 143 25.80 10.59 -27.10
N ASP A 144 27.05 10.26 -26.75
CA ASP A 144 27.94 9.51 -27.63
C ASP A 144 27.70 8.01 -27.42
N ASN A 145 27.40 7.29 -28.50
CA ASN A 145 27.13 5.82 -28.53
C ASN A 145 25.73 5.38 -28.06
N LEU A 146 24.69 6.17 -28.32
CA LEU A 146 23.31 5.77 -28.07
C LEU A 146 22.83 4.74 -29.10
N THR A 147 22.17 3.68 -28.59
CA THR A 147 21.50 2.72 -29.47
C THR A 147 20.35 3.37 -30.23
N PRO A 148 19.97 2.86 -31.44
CA PRO A 148 18.86 3.43 -32.22
C PRO A 148 17.53 3.56 -31.46
N GLU A 149 17.27 2.64 -30.49
CA GLU A 149 16.10 2.70 -29.63
C GLU A 149 16.16 3.84 -28.61
N GLN A 150 17.34 4.07 -28.02
CA GLN A 150 17.56 5.18 -27.09
C GLN A 150 17.42 6.53 -27.79
N GLN A 151 17.93 6.66 -29.01
CA GLN A 151 17.76 7.87 -29.83
C GLN A 151 16.29 8.16 -30.13
N ARG A 152 15.47 7.12 -30.43
CA ARG A 152 14.01 7.27 -30.64
C ARG A 152 13.28 7.71 -29.37
N LEU A 153 13.67 7.19 -28.22
CA LEU A 153 13.08 7.56 -26.92
C LEU A 153 13.41 9.01 -26.55
N ILE A 154 14.65 9.47 -26.81
CA ILE A 154 15.06 10.85 -26.58
C ILE A 154 14.30 11.79 -27.50
N ALA A 155 14.25 11.51 -28.81
CA ALA A 155 13.49 12.31 -29.76
C ALA A 155 11.99 12.39 -29.44
N ALA A 156 11.39 11.32 -28.92
CA ALA A 156 10.01 11.32 -28.45
C ALA A 156 9.81 12.14 -27.18
N ALA A 157 10.80 12.18 -26.30
CA ALA A 157 10.78 13.00 -25.09
C ALA A 157 10.93 14.50 -25.41
N ASP A 158 11.81 14.83 -26.33
CA ASP A 158 12.03 16.22 -26.75
C ASP A 158 10.83 16.81 -27.51
N LYS A 159 10.16 16.02 -28.35
CA LYS A 159 8.88 16.42 -28.96
C LYS A 159 7.80 16.73 -27.93
N ARG A 160 7.73 15.96 -26.82
CA ARG A 160 6.76 16.22 -25.73
C ARG A 160 7.10 17.49 -24.96
N ARG A 161 8.38 17.85 -24.83
CA ARG A 161 8.81 19.10 -24.17
C ARG A 161 8.48 20.31 -25.04
N GLN A 162 8.79 20.27 -26.34
CA GLN A 162 8.45 21.32 -27.28
C GLN A 162 6.95 21.59 -27.34
N HIS A 163 6.12 20.54 -27.33
CA HIS A 163 4.67 20.72 -27.34
C HIS A 163 4.11 21.34 -26.05
N LYS A 164 4.86 21.27 -24.94
CA LYS A 164 4.47 21.89 -23.67
C LYS A 164 4.82 23.37 -23.62
N ASP A 165 5.92 23.73 -24.23
CA ASP A 165 6.38 25.13 -24.30
C ASP A 165 5.54 25.95 -25.30
N ASP A 166 4.89 25.30 -26.28
CA ASP A 166 4.01 25.95 -27.27
C ASP A 166 2.55 26.14 -26.73
N THR A 167 2.24 25.64 -25.55
CA THR A 167 0.88 25.67 -24.93
C THR A 167 0.78 26.56 -23.68
N GLU A 168 1.88 27.20 -23.24
CA GLU A 168 1.91 28.27 -22.23
C GLU A 168 2.14 29.65 -22.86
#